data_661ce96c0df51d462e14b0b29b8319ed
#
_entry.id   661ce96c0df51d462e14b0b29b8319ed
#
_cell.length_a   1.000
_cell.length_b   1.000
_cell.length_c   1.000
_cell.angle_alpha   90.00
_cell.angle_beta   90.00
_cell.angle_gamma   90.00
#
_symmetry.space_group_name_H-M   'P 1'
#
loop_
_entity.id
_entity.type
_entity.pdbx_description
1 polymer ?
#
loop_
_entity_poly.entity_id
_entity_poly.type
_entity_poly.pdbx_seq_one_letter_code
_entity_poly.pdbx_strand_id
1 'polypeptide(L)'
;MEASYFFSLCLTSANPPFGIDWKREQKAVEAEAAKGELGRFAPGLPKISDGQQLFVLNGLSKLAPGGKMAIIQNGSPLFAGDAGSGPSNIRQYILENDWLDAIVQLSTDQFMNTGISTYIWVLCKDKPAYRCGKVQLIDASHCYEQRRKAIGTKRNDISDHCRELIVQAYGEYRNNAAYGDKSGVYCESKIFCSEEFGYNKIVVERPQRDENGEIVMKRGKPVADTALRDTENVPLVQDIDTYFAHEVLPYAPDAWIDKSKTKVGYEIPMTRYFYEYQPPEPVDDIVERIQKLEREIADSLNTLFHKEG
;
A
#
# COMPACT_ATOMS: atom_id res chain seq x y z
N MET A 1 37.91 -23.12 -3.17
CA MET A 1 37.44 -21.86 -2.62
C MET A 1 37.18 -20.93 -3.81
N GLU A 2 36.00 -20.96 -4.36
CA GLU A 2 35.61 -19.98 -5.40
C GLU A 2 35.33 -18.65 -4.71
N ALA A 3 36.13 -17.65 -5.01
CA ALA A 3 35.87 -16.28 -4.60
C ALA A 3 34.63 -15.79 -5.31
N SER A 4 33.48 -15.86 -4.66
CA SER A 4 32.28 -15.16 -5.15
C SER A 4 32.58 -13.67 -5.09
N TYR A 5 32.79 -13.06 -6.24
CA TYR A 5 32.89 -11.61 -6.38
C TYR A 5 31.51 -11.03 -5.97
N PHE A 6 31.41 -10.56 -4.73
CA PHE A 6 30.27 -9.79 -4.27
C PHE A 6 30.33 -8.41 -4.96
N PHE A 7 29.62 -8.25 -6.07
CA PHE A 7 29.39 -6.94 -6.62
C PHE A 7 28.43 -6.19 -5.69
N SER A 8 28.96 -5.24 -4.93
CA SER A 8 28.18 -4.33 -4.12
C SER A 8 27.76 -3.12 -4.97
N LEU A 9 26.46 -2.83 -5.04
CA LEU A 9 25.89 -1.74 -5.82
C LEU A 9 25.75 -0.48 -4.95
N CYS A 10 26.37 0.63 -5.34
CA CYS A 10 26.19 1.93 -4.67
C CYS A 10 24.88 2.62 -5.10
N LEU A 11 24.53 2.46 -6.38
CA LEU A 11 23.29 2.99 -6.93
C LEU A 11 22.72 2.01 -7.95
N THR A 12 21.43 1.73 -7.86
CA THR A 12 20.74 0.89 -8.84
C THR A 12 19.33 1.37 -9.10
N SER A 13 18.84 1.16 -10.32
CA SER A 13 17.45 1.34 -10.65
C SER A 13 16.93 0.12 -11.40
N ALA A 14 15.66 -0.23 -11.18
CA ALA A 14 15.03 -1.37 -11.81
C ALA A 14 13.55 -1.09 -12.15
N ASN A 15 13.12 -1.64 -13.28
CA ASN A 15 11.72 -1.68 -13.67
C ASN A 15 11.38 -3.14 -14.02
N PRO A 16 11.17 -4.00 -13.02
CA PRO A 16 10.85 -5.40 -13.26
C PRO A 16 9.45 -5.54 -13.85
N PRO A 17 9.16 -6.62 -14.57
CA PRO A 17 7.83 -6.88 -15.08
C PRO A 17 6.83 -7.10 -13.93
N PHE A 18 5.61 -6.56 -14.08
CA PHE A 18 4.53 -6.69 -13.08
C PHE A 18 3.74 -7.99 -13.29
N GLY A 19 3.28 -8.59 -12.17
CA GLY A 19 2.36 -9.72 -12.18
C GLY A 19 2.91 -10.99 -12.85
N ILE A 20 4.22 -11.16 -12.93
CA ILE A 20 4.84 -12.38 -13.44
C ILE A 20 4.92 -13.42 -12.34
N ASP A 21 4.44 -14.65 -12.65
CA ASP A 21 4.63 -15.79 -11.78
C ASP A 21 6.10 -16.26 -11.80
N TRP A 22 6.53 -16.81 -10.67
CA TRP A 22 7.87 -17.37 -10.50
C TRP A 22 7.86 -18.90 -10.27
N LYS A 23 6.82 -19.54 -10.78
CA LYS A 23 6.60 -20.99 -10.62
C LYS A 23 7.76 -21.84 -11.14
N ARG A 24 8.42 -21.39 -12.21
CA ARG A 24 9.58 -22.09 -12.79
C ARG A 24 10.78 -22.10 -11.85
N GLU A 25 10.98 -20.96 -11.16
CA GLU A 25 12.11 -20.71 -10.24
C GLU A 25 11.80 -21.14 -8.82
N GLN A 26 10.58 -21.60 -8.52
CA GLN A 26 10.07 -21.86 -7.18
C GLN A 26 11.02 -22.70 -6.34
N LYS A 27 11.47 -23.85 -6.85
CA LYS A 27 12.38 -24.75 -6.12
C LYS A 27 13.70 -24.08 -5.75
N ALA A 28 14.26 -23.26 -6.65
CA ALA A 28 15.51 -22.56 -6.42
C ALA A 28 15.34 -21.43 -5.40
N VAL A 29 14.24 -20.69 -5.50
CA VAL A 29 13.91 -19.58 -4.59
C VAL A 29 13.61 -20.09 -3.19
N GLU A 30 12.83 -21.19 -3.05
CA GLU A 30 12.56 -21.84 -1.76
C GLU A 30 13.83 -22.40 -1.12
N ALA A 31 14.67 -23.06 -1.93
CA ALA A 31 15.98 -23.58 -1.45
C ALA A 31 16.92 -22.45 -0.99
N GLU A 32 16.84 -21.29 -1.61
CA GLU A 32 17.60 -20.13 -1.17
C GLU A 32 17.00 -19.48 0.09
N ALA A 33 15.69 -19.36 0.18
CA ALA A 33 15.01 -18.89 1.39
C ALA A 33 15.31 -19.77 2.61
N ALA A 34 15.42 -21.09 2.40
CA ALA A 34 15.76 -22.05 3.46
C ALA A 34 17.18 -21.92 4.02
N LYS A 35 18.06 -21.12 3.40
CA LYS A 35 19.41 -20.82 3.93
C LYS A 35 19.39 -19.86 5.12
N GLY A 36 18.23 -19.40 5.55
CA GLY A 36 18.07 -18.42 6.61
C GLY A 36 18.78 -17.10 6.26
N GLU A 37 19.45 -16.48 7.21
CA GLU A 37 20.10 -15.16 7.05
C GLU A 37 21.11 -15.08 5.88
N LEU A 38 21.61 -16.21 5.41
CA LEU A 38 22.49 -16.28 4.24
C LEU A 38 21.74 -16.24 2.91
N GLY A 39 20.42 -16.40 2.93
CA GLY A 39 19.58 -16.44 1.74
C GLY A 39 18.90 -15.08 1.46
N ARG A 40 18.95 -14.64 0.20
CA ARG A 40 18.31 -13.37 -0.23
C ARG A 40 16.82 -13.29 0.09
N PHE A 41 16.15 -14.44 0.13
CA PHE A 41 14.69 -14.55 0.27
C PHE A 41 14.26 -15.02 1.66
N ALA A 42 15.15 -15.03 2.63
CA ALA A 42 14.87 -15.41 4.01
C ALA A 42 13.74 -14.61 4.68
N PRO A 43 13.58 -13.32 4.44
CA PRO A 43 12.50 -12.54 5.07
C PRO A 43 11.10 -13.03 4.74
N GLY A 44 10.90 -13.63 3.56
CA GLY A 44 9.63 -14.18 3.15
C GLY A 44 9.54 -14.42 1.64
N LEU A 45 8.51 -15.16 1.25
CA LEU A 45 8.23 -15.43 -0.15
C LEU A 45 6.88 -14.83 -0.53
N PRO A 46 6.79 -14.04 -1.62
CA PRO A 46 5.52 -13.52 -2.12
C PRO A 46 4.67 -14.64 -2.72
N LYS A 47 3.42 -14.33 -3.06
CA LYS A 47 2.58 -15.28 -3.81
C LYS A 47 3.26 -15.70 -5.11
N ILE A 48 3.12 -16.97 -5.50
CA ILE A 48 3.74 -17.51 -6.73
C ILE A 48 3.30 -16.70 -7.98
N SER A 49 2.08 -16.17 -7.98
CA SER A 49 1.55 -15.36 -9.07
C SER A 49 2.11 -13.92 -9.15
N ASP A 50 2.92 -13.49 -8.17
CA ASP A 50 3.46 -12.12 -8.13
C ASP A 50 4.88 -12.10 -7.54
N GLY A 51 5.87 -12.13 -8.41
CA GLY A 51 7.30 -12.16 -8.04
C GLY A 51 7.94 -10.81 -7.75
N GLN A 52 7.19 -9.70 -7.75
CA GLN A 52 7.77 -8.35 -7.67
C GLN A 52 8.67 -8.14 -6.44
N GLN A 53 8.25 -8.63 -5.26
CA GLN A 53 9.05 -8.48 -4.04
C GLN A 53 10.34 -9.30 -4.06
N LEU A 54 10.47 -10.36 -4.87
CA LEU A 54 11.73 -11.06 -5.07
C LEU A 54 12.79 -10.17 -5.72
N PHE A 55 12.38 -9.29 -6.64
CA PHE A 55 13.31 -8.30 -7.22
C PHE A 55 13.79 -7.30 -6.19
N VAL A 56 12.91 -6.86 -5.27
CA VAL A 56 13.30 -5.98 -4.15
C VAL A 56 14.34 -6.66 -3.27
N LEU A 57 14.05 -7.87 -2.79
CA LEU A 57 14.97 -8.64 -1.95
C LEU A 57 16.31 -8.92 -2.64
N ASN A 58 16.28 -9.28 -3.92
CA ASN A 58 17.50 -9.48 -4.71
C ASN A 58 18.32 -8.19 -4.87
N GLY A 59 17.66 -7.05 -5.10
CA GLY A 59 18.32 -5.75 -5.15
C GLY A 59 18.94 -5.37 -3.81
N LEU A 60 18.18 -5.47 -2.73
CA LEU A 60 18.64 -5.20 -1.36
C LEU A 60 19.85 -6.07 -0.97
N SER A 61 19.84 -7.35 -1.34
CA SER A 61 20.96 -8.25 -1.01
C SER A 61 22.28 -7.84 -1.66
N LYS A 62 22.21 -7.13 -2.78
CA LYS A 62 23.39 -6.65 -3.55
C LYS A 62 23.72 -5.19 -3.27
N LEU A 63 22.88 -4.48 -2.51
CA LEU A 63 23.12 -3.08 -2.21
C LEU A 63 24.23 -2.93 -1.18
N ALA A 64 25.22 -2.10 -1.50
CA ALA A 64 26.31 -1.76 -0.59
C ALA A 64 25.80 -1.02 0.66
N PRO A 65 26.55 -1.00 1.77
CA PRO A 65 26.34 -0.02 2.83
C PRO A 65 26.32 1.40 2.24
N GLY A 66 25.36 2.23 2.62
CA GLY A 66 25.14 3.56 2.01
C GLY A 66 24.59 3.56 0.59
N GLY A 67 24.40 2.38 -0.01
CA GLY A 67 23.83 2.27 -1.35
C GLY A 67 22.34 2.61 -1.42
N LYS A 68 21.89 3.06 -2.60
CA LYS A 68 20.50 3.40 -2.87
C LYS A 68 19.94 2.60 -4.04
N MET A 69 18.68 2.25 -3.95
CA MET A 69 17.94 1.57 -5.02
C MET A 69 16.62 2.27 -5.27
N ALA A 70 16.29 2.50 -6.54
CA ALA A 70 14.95 2.89 -6.98
C ALA A 70 14.34 1.75 -7.80
N ILE A 71 13.17 1.26 -7.41
CA ILE A 71 12.50 0.17 -8.12
C ILE A 71 11.03 0.50 -8.33
N ILE A 72 10.56 0.29 -9.57
CA ILE A 72 9.16 0.50 -9.92
C ILE A 72 8.38 -0.78 -9.64
N GLN A 73 7.23 -0.62 -8.99
CA GLN A 73 6.31 -1.71 -8.66
C GLN A 73 4.86 -1.28 -8.90
N ASN A 74 3.94 -2.23 -8.99
CA ASN A 74 2.51 -1.94 -8.89
C ASN A 74 2.09 -1.79 -7.42
N GLY A 75 0.79 -1.64 -7.14
CA GLY A 75 0.27 -1.46 -5.78
C GLY A 75 0.33 -2.71 -4.89
N SER A 76 0.37 -3.92 -5.48
CA SER A 76 0.30 -5.18 -4.72
C SER A 76 1.34 -5.28 -3.58
N PRO A 77 2.63 -4.97 -3.80
CA PRO A 77 3.63 -5.01 -2.75
C PRO A 77 3.36 -4.11 -1.53
N LEU A 78 2.52 -3.09 -1.66
CA LEU A 78 2.20 -2.16 -0.57
C LEU A 78 1.30 -2.79 0.50
N PHE A 79 0.35 -3.64 0.10
CA PHE A 79 -0.70 -4.13 1.00
C PHE A 79 -1.01 -5.62 0.86
N ALA A 80 -0.54 -6.32 -0.19
CA ALA A 80 -0.85 -7.73 -0.37
C ALA A 80 -0.34 -8.60 0.78
N GLY A 81 -1.13 -9.62 1.13
CA GLY A 81 -0.80 -10.57 2.19
C GLY A 81 -1.19 -10.11 3.58
N ASP A 82 -1.70 -11.05 4.36
CA ASP A 82 -2.13 -10.87 5.73
C ASP A 82 -0.93 -10.87 6.71
N ALA A 83 -1.15 -10.48 7.96
CA ALA A 83 -0.16 -10.51 9.02
C ALA A 83 0.53 -11.89 9.13
N GLY A 84 1.85 -11.90 9.16
CA GLY A 84 2.68 -13.12 9.17
C GLY A 84 2.76 -13.86 7.85
N SER A 85 2.19 -13.34 6.76
CA SER A 85 2.40 -13.88 5.40
C SER A 85 3.73 -13.40 4.80
N GLY A 86 4.24 -14.11 3.79
CA GLY A 86 5.49 -13.75 3.14
C GLY A 86 5.56 -12.29 2.66
N PRO A 87 4.56 -11.76 1.93
CA PRO A 87 4.57 -10.34 1.53
C PRO A 87 4.62 -9.36 2.69
N SER A 88 3.86 -9.63 3.77
CA SER A 88 3.86 -8.80 4.98
C SER A 88 5.20 -8.85 5.71
N ASN A 89 5.79 -10.04 5.82
CA ASN A 89 7.11 -10.23 6.44
C ASN A 89 8.24 -9.53 5.65
N ILE A 90 8.13 -9.46 4.31
CA ILE A 90 9.07 -8.71 3.48
C ILE A 90 8.98 -7.22 3.78
N ARG A 91 7.76 -6.65 3.89
CA ARG A 91 7.57 -5.25 4.29
C ARG A 91 8.11 -4.99 5.69
N GLN A 92 7.79 -5.89 6.65
CA GLN A 92 8.33 -5.85 8.00
C GLN A 92 9.85 -5.76 7.99
N TYR A 93 10.51 -6.69 7.27
CA TYR A 93 11.96 -6.73 7.16
C TYR A 93 12.56 -5.42 6.62
N ILE A 94 11.95 -4.84 5.60
CA ILE A 94 12.43 -3.59 4.99
C ILE A 94 12.23 -2.40 5.94
N LEU A 95 11.09 -2.32 6.63
CA LEU A 95 10.72 -1.21 7.50
C LEU A 95 11.48 -1.27 8.84
N GLU A 96 11.60 -2.46 9.46
CA GLU A 96 12.32 -2.62 10.73
C GLU A 96 13.83 -2.44 10.59
N ASN A 97 14.40 -2.75 9.41
CA ASN A 97 15.79 -2.41 9.10
C ASN A 97 15.99 -0.95 8.66
N ASP A 98 14.92 -0.16 8.64
CA ASP A 98 14.94 1.25 8.24
C ASP A 98 15.48 1.49 6.82
N TRP A 99 15.20 0.58 5.87
CA TRP A 99 15.71 0.70 4.50
C TRP A 99 14.75 1.35 3.51
N LEU A 100 13.47 1.46 3.84
CA LEU A 100 12.51 2.19 3.00
C LEU A 100 12.63 3.69 3.25
N ASP A 101 13.17 4.42 2.28
CA ASP A 101 13.37 5.87 2.38
C ASP A 101 12.15 6.67 1.88
N ALA A 102 11.62 6.29 0.70
CA ALA A 102 10.41 6.92 0.15
C ALA A 102 9.62 5.99 -0.76
N ILE A 103 8.34 6.31 -0.94
CA ILE A 103 7.48 5.76 -2.00
C ILE A 103 6.87 6.93 -2.76
N VAL A 104 7.01 6.90 -4.09
CA VAL A 104 6.40 7.88 -4.99
C VAL A 104 5.32 7.18 -5.79
N GLN A 105 4.07 7.56 -5.61
CA GLN A 105 2.95 7.13 -6.45
C GLN A 105 2.97 7.92 -7.74
N LEU A 106 2.96 7.22 -8.87
CA LEU A 106 2.84 7.82 -10.20
C LEU A 106 1.39 7.78 -10.69
N SER A 107 1.07 8.62 -11.68
CA SER A 107 -0.25 8.59 -12.31
C SER A 107 -0.52 7.24 -12.99
N THR A 108 -1.78 6.94 -13.23
CA THR A 108 -2.21 5.84 -14.10
C THR A 108 -1.74 6.05 -15.55
N ASP A 109 -1.82 5.03 -16.37
CA ASP A 109 -1.55 5.10 -17.81
C ASP A 109 -0.13 5.60 -18.19
N GLN A 110 0.87 5.40 -17.31
CA GLN A 110 2.27 5.77 -17.56
C GLN A 110 3.01 4.75 -18.44
N PHE A 111 2.55 3.51 -18.48
CA PHE A 111 3.22 2.41 -19.17
C PHE A 111 2.40 1.86 -20.33
N MET A 112 3.08 1.33 -21.35
CA MET A 112 2.43 0.89 -22.61
C MET A 112 1.50 -0.33 -22.42
N ASN A 113 1.74 -1.16 -21.41
CA ASN A 113 1.05 -2.43 -21.25
C ASN A 113 0.15 -2.49 -19.99
N THR A 114 0.03 -1.38 -19.24
CA THR A 114 -0.79 -1.34 -18.04
C THR A 114 -1.31 0.07 -17.76
N GLY A 115 -2.59 0.15 -17.40
CA GLY A 115 -3.24 1.41 -16.98
C GLY A 115 -3.31 1.59 -15.46
N ILE A 116 -2.65 0.72 -14.67
CA ILE A 116 -2.70 0.80 -13.21
C ILE A 116 -1.72 1.85 -12.68
N SER A 117 -1.97 2.35 -11.48
CA SER A 117 -1.00 3.16 -10.74
C SER A 117 0.24 2.35 -10.43
N THR A 118 1.40 2.99 -10.56
CA THR A 118 2.70 2.42 -10.25
C THR A 118 3.40 3.25 -9.19
N TYR A 119 4.36 2.63 -8.52
CA TYR A 119 5.03 3.19 -7.35
C TYR A 119 6.52 3.03 -7.48
N ILE A 120 7.27 4.10 -7.28
CA ILE A 120 8.73 4.04 -7.18
C ILE A 120 9.06 3.85 -5.70
N TRP A 121 9.66 2.71 -5.36
CA TRP A 121 10.22 2.48 -4.04
C TRP A 121 11.67 2.94 -4.02
N VAL A 122 11.98 3.88 -3.14
CA VAL A 122 13.34 4.34 -2.89
C VAL A 122 13.84 3.67 -1.61
N LEU A 123 14.87 2.86 -1.75
CA LEU A 123 15.47 2.10 -0.66
C LEU A 123 16.90 2.58 -0.43
N CYS A 124 17.28 2.72 0.83
CA CYS A 124 18.59 3.20 1.25
C CYS A 124 19.03 2.43 2.49
N LYS A 125 20.21 1.78 2.44
CA LYS A 125 20.72 1.02 3.59
C LYS A 125 21.36 1.88 4.68
N ASP A 126 21.60 3.14 4.39
CA ASP A 126 22.18 4.08 5.35
C ASP A 126 21.54 5.46 5.11
N LYS A 127 20.42 5.69 5.77
CA LYS A 127 19.70 6.94 5.68
C LYS A 127 20.42 8.05 6.43
N PRO A 128 20.36 9.29 5.96
CA PRO A 128 20.83 10.43 6.75
C PRO A 128 19.98 10.55 8.04
N ALA A 129 20.58 11.03 9.12
CA ALA A 129 20.00 11.03 10.46
C ALA A 129 18.58 11.62 10.53
N TYR A 130 18.28 12.67 9.75
CA TYR A 130 16.96 13.31 9.74
C TYR A 130 15.85 12.44 9.08
N ARG A 131 16.23 11.38 8.34
CA ARG A 131 15.32 10.42 7.71
C ARG A 131 15.22 9.09 8.46
N CYS A 132 16.10 8.84 9.43
CA CYS A 132 16.09 7.59 10.18
C CYS A 132 14.76 7.35 10.88
N GLY A 133 14.26 6.11 10.83
CA GLY A 133 13.00 5.70 11.42
C GLY A 133 11.75 6.27 10.72
N LYS A 134 11.91 6.89 9.55
CA LYS A 134 10.81 7.56 8.83
C LYS A 134 10.77 7.14 7.37
N VAL A 135 9.57 7.22 6.79
CA VAL A 135 9.31 7.00 5.36
C VAL A 135 8.58 8.19 4.80
N GLN A 136 9.08 8.70 3.67
CA GLN A 136 8.38 9.74 2.91
C GLN A 136 7.45 9.12 1.89
N LEU A 137 6.18 9.45 1.93
CA LEU A 137 5.21 9.13 0.91
C LEU A 137 4.98 10.37 0.03
N ILE A 138 5.09 10.20 -1.28
CA ILE A 138 4.86 11.27 -2.25
C ILE A 138 3.75 10.81 -3.19
N ASP A 139 2.62 11.51 -3.17
CA ASP A 139 1.57 11.34 -4.16
C ASP A 139 1.85 12.25 -5.36
N ALA A 140 2.35 11.67 -6.44
CA ALA A 140 2.57 12.31 -7.71
C ALA A 140 1.58 11.83 -8.79
N SER A 141 0.39 11.37 -8.37
CA SER A 141 -0.67 10.92 -9.28
C SER A 141 -1.16 12.02 -10.22
N HIS A 142 -0.98 13.28 -9.82
CA HIS A 142 -1.28 14.47 -10.62
C HIS A 142 -0.05 15.06 -11.35
N CYS A 143 1.13 14.45 -11.21
CA CYS A 143 2.33 14.84 -11.93
C CYS A 143 2.41 14.14 -13.29
N TYR A 144 1.59 14.59 -14.24
CA TYR A 144 1.63 14.08 -15.62
C TYR A 144 1.15 15.11 -16.63
N GLU A 145 1.53 14.88 -17.88
CA GLU A 145 0.98 15.58 -19.04
C GLU A 145 0.29 14.57 -19.95
N GLN A 146 -0.94 14.89 -20.36
CA GLN A 146 -1.70 14.00 -21.22
C GLN A 146 -1.13 13.99 -22.64
N ARG A 147 -0.88 12.81 -23.19
CA ARG A 147 -0.40 12.63 -24.55
C ARG A 147 -1.49 12.95 -25.56
N ARG A 148 -1.12 13.59 -26.66
CA ARG A 148 -2.03 13.81 -27.81
C ARG A 148 -2.45 12.49 -28.47
N LYS A 149 -1.56 11.47 -28.47
CA LYS A 149 -1.82 10.15 -29.04
C LYS A 149 -1.33 9.07 -28.07
N ALA A 150 -2.20 8.13 -27.75
CA ALA A 150 -1.86 6.99 -26.91
C ALA A 150 -0.88 6.03 -27.60
N ILE A 151 -0.04 5.36 -26.81
CA ILE A 151 0.83 4.26 -27.26
C ILE A 151 0.49 3.04 -26.41
N GLY A 152 -0.29 2.11 -26.96
CA GLY A 152 -0.91 1.05 -26.16
C GLY A 152 -1.85 1.65 -25.11
N THR A 153 -1.69 1.27 -23.85
CA THR A 153 -2.43 1.86 -22.72
C THR A 153 -1.83 3.17 -22.21
N LYS A 154 -0.60 3.52 -22.64
CA LYS A 154 0.06 4.74 -22.17
C LYS A 154 -0.60 5.99 -22.74
N ARG A 155 -1.20 6.79 -21.85
CA ARG A 155 -1.86 8.07 -22.16
C ARG A 155 -1.19 9.26 -21.51
N ASN A 156 -0.38 9.04 -20.49
CA ASN A 156 0.28 10.05 -19.69
C ASN A 156 1.80 9.97 -19.82
N ASP A 157 2.45 11.12 -19.81
CA ASP A 157 3.91 11.27 -19.77
C ASP A 157 4.31 12.02 -18.50
N ILE A 158 5.49 11.69 -17.97
CA ILE A 158 6.14 12.48 -16.92
C ILE A 158 7.07 13.46 -17.62
N SER A 159 6.69 14.74 -17.67
CA SER A 159 7.50 15.82 -18.23
C SER A 159 8.70 16.15 -17.36
N ASP A 160 9.59 17.00 -17.87
CA ASP A 160 10.72 17.52 -17.07
C ASP A 160 10.22 18.27 -15.85
N HIS A 161 9.17 19.08 -16.01
CA HIS A 161 8.54 19.78 -14.90
C HIS A 161 7.97 18.83 -13.85
N CYS A 162 7.28 17.77 -14.24
CA CYS A 162 6.81 16.73 -13.32
C CYS A 162 7.96 16.09 -12.55
N ARG A 163 9.08 15.80 -13.22
CA ARG A 163 10.28 15.23 -12.58
C ARG A 163 10.89 16.19 -11.57
N GLU A 164 10.99 17.47 -11.92
CA GLU A 164 11.50 18.51 -11.03
C GLU A 164 10.68 18.63 -9.75
N LEU A 165 9.34 18.65 -9.85
CA LEU A 165 8.46 18.68 -8.68
C LEU A 165 8.65 17.47 -7.77
N ILE A 166 8.71 16.25 -8.34
CA ILE A 166 8.90 15.02 -7.58
C ILE A 166 10.28 15.02 -6.90
N VAL A 167 11.34 15.43 -7.61
CA VAL A 167 12.70 15.50 -7.06
C VAL A 167 12.79 16.56 -5.98
N GLN A 168 12.14 17.72 -6.17
CA GLN A 168 12.05 18.76 -5.17
C GLN A 168 11.35 18.27 -3.90
N ALA A 169 10.17 17.63 -4.04
CA ALA A 169 9.42 17.07 -2.92
C ALA A 169 10.26 16.03 -2.14
N TYR A 170 10.96 15.14 -2.84
CA TYR A 170 11.85 14.17 -2.22
C TYR A 170 13.03 14.82 -1.51
N GLY A 171 13.67 15.81 -2.13
CA GLY A 171 14.89 16.47 -1.62
C GLY A 171 14.62 17.41 -0.45
N GLU A 172 13.55 18.21 -0.50
CA GLU A 172 13.19 19.14 0.56
C GLU A 172 12.68 18.45 1.82
N TYR A 173 12.14 17.24 1.70
CA TYR A 173 11.70 16.39 2.80
C TYR A 173 10.76 17.12 3.78
N ARG A 174 9.72 17.73 3.27
CA ARG A 174 8.72 18.43 4.08
C ARG A 174 7.48 17.58 4.30
N ASN A 175 6.99 17.58 5.54
CA ASN A 175 5.74 16.90 5.88
C ASN A 175 4.54 17.78 5.55
N ASN A 176 3.46 17.17 5.03
CA ASN A 176 2.22 17.83 4.63
C ASN A 176 2.45 19.02 3.68
N ALA A 177 3.32 18.83 2.68
CA ALA A 177 3.69 19.86 1.71
C ALA A 177 3.21 19.50 0.30
N ALA A 178 2.70 20.50 -0.42
CA ALA A 178 2.36 20.41 -1.83
C ALA A 178 3.39 21.16 -2.68
N TYR A 179 3.68 20.64 -3.86
CA TYR A 179 4.62 21.17 -4.83
C TYR A 179 3.94 21.27 -6.19
N GLY A 180 4.00 22.43 -6.81
CA GLY A 180 3.31 22.73 -8.06
C GLY A 180 1.96 23.42 -7.84
N ASP A 181 1.11 23.39 -8.85
CA ASP A 181 -0.22 24.01 -8.82
C ASP A 181 -1.30 22.93 -8.68
N LYS A 182 -2.04 22.96 -7.58
CA LYS A 182 -3.15 21.99 -7.30
C LYS A 182 -4.29 22.05 -8.34
N SER A 183 -4.38 23.12 -9.13
CA SER A 183 -5.31 23.21 -10.25
C SER A 183 -4.81 22.51 -11.53
N GLY A 184 -3.57 22.03 -11.53
CA GLY A 184 -2.90 21.41 -12.67
C GLY A 184 -1.95 20.30 -12.28
N VAL A 185 -0.64 20.53 -12.50
CA VAL A 185 0.43 19.55 -12.22
C VAL A 185 0.99 19.79 -10.83
N TYR A 186 0.84 18.80 -9.94
CA TYR A 186 1.35 18.89 -8.57
C TYR A 186 1.64 17.53 -7.97
N CYS A 187 2.39 17.50 -6.88
CA CYS A 187 2.54 16.37 -6.00
C CYS A 187 2.48 16.78 -4.52
N GLU A 188 2.16 15.85 -3.66
CA GLU A 188 2.07 16.04 -2.22
C GLU A 188 3.02 15.10 -1.49
N SER A 189 3.63 15.60 -0.41
CA SER A 189 4.57 14.86 0.43
C SER A 189 4.07 14.77 1.85
N LYS A 190 4.06 13.55 2.41
CA LYS A 190 3.79 13.27 3.82
C LYS A 190 4.86 12.36 4.38
N ILE A 191 5.21 12.55 5.67
CA ILE A 191 6.26 11.79 6.35
C ILE A 191 5.65 11.06 7.53
N PHE A 192 5.94 9.77 7.64
CA PHE A 192 5.43 8.87 8.66
C PHE A 192 6.57 8.18 9.38
N CYS A 193 6.38 7.81 10.64
CA CYS A 193 7.27 6.89 11.32
C CYS A 193 7.08 5.47 10.75
N SER A 194 8.16 4.70 10.63
CA SER A 194 8.09 3.34 10.07
C SER A 194 7.13 2.42 10.85
N GLU A 195 6.99 2.64 12.15
CA GLU A 195 6.08 1.89 13.04
C GLU A 195 4.60 2.12 12.73
N GLU A 196 4.23 3.27 12.12
CA GLU A 196 2.84 3.58 11.76
C GLU A 196 2.28 2.67 10.65
N PHE A 197 3.15 1.97 9.93
CA PHE A 197 2.78 0.99 8.90
C PHE A 197 2.57 -0.42 9.48
N GLY A 198 2.90 -0.61 10.75
CA GLY A 198 2.77 -1.89 11.42
C GLY A 198 1.48 -1.99 12.23
N TYR A 199 0.98 -3.21 12.37
CA TYR A 199 -0.18 -3.51 13.19
C TYR A 199 -0.08 -4.90 13.82
N ASN A 200 -0.74 -5.06 14.97
CA ASN A 200 -1.00 -6.35 15.59
C ASN A 200 -2.36 -6.84 15.11
N LYS A 201 -2.40 -7.93 14.36
CA LYS A 201 -3.64 -8.63 14.06
C LYS A 201 -3.99 -9.51 15.25
N ILE A 202 -4.99 -9.09 16.02
CA ILE A 202 -5.51 -9.84 17.15
C ILE A 202 -6.69 -10.70 16.71
N VAL A 203 -6.89 -11.83 17.39
CA VAL A 203 -8.07 -12.68 17.21
C VAL A 203 -9.02 -12.43 18.36
N VAL A 204 -10.22 -11.99 18.03
CA VAL A 204 -11.32 -11.75 18.95
C VAL A 204 -12.20 -12.99 18.97
N GLU A 205 -12.28 -13.64 20.12
CA GLU A 205 -13.12 -14.79 20.36
C GLU A 205 -14.36 -14.37 21.16
N ARG A 206 -15.49 -15.01 20.89
CA ARG A 206 -16.73 -14.87 21.65
C ARG A 206 -17.20 -16.23 22.13
N PRO A 207 -17.93 -16.31 23.29
CA PRO A 207 -18.33 -17.58 23.86
C PRO A 207 -19.43 -18.24 23.04
N GLN A 208 -19.33 -19.56 22.90
CA GLN A 208 -20.41 -20.41 22.46
C GLN A 208 -21.51 -20.45 23.53
N ARG A 209 -22.77 -20.39 23.12
CA ARG A 209 -23.94 -20.47 23.97
C ARG A 209 -24.72 -21.75 23.66
N ASP A 210 -25.30 -22.34 24.69
CA ASP A 210 -26.20 -23.50 24.56
C ASP A 210 -27.62 -23.05 24.15
N GLU A 211 -28.55 -24.04 24.08
CA GLU A 211 -29.94 -23.80 23.70
C GLU A 211 -30.69 -22.88 24.69
N ASN A 212 -30.20 -22.72 25.92
CA ASN A 212 -30.76 -21.85 26.94
C ASN A 212 -30.12 -20.45 26.95
N GLY A 213 -29.11 -20.22 26.08
CA GLY A 213 -28.33 -18.97 26.01
C GLY A 213 -27.20 -18.89 27.03
N GLU A 214 -26.94 -19.94 27.80
CA GLU A 214 -25.86 -20.02 28.77
C GLU A 214 -24.51 -20.25 28.10
N ILE A 215 -23.43 -19.67 28.67
CA ILE A 215 -22.07 -19.83 28.14
C ILE A 215 -21.58 -21.25 28.36
N VAL A 216 -21.19 -21.92 27.30
CA VAL A 216 -20.61 -23.27 27.35
C VAL A 216 -19.19 -23.19 27.93
N MET A 217 -19.01 -23.89 29.07
CA MET A 217 -17.72 -23.92 29.78
C MET A 217 -17.01 -25.27 29.60
N LYS A 218 -15.69 -25.25 29.35
CA LYS A 218 -14.84 -26.45 29.31
C LYS A 218 -13.58 -26.21 30.14
N ARG A 219 -13.38 -27.06 31.14
CA ARG A 219 -12.24 -26.94 32.09
C ARG A 219 -12.13 -25.54 32.73
N GLY A 220 -13.26 -24.93 33.08
CA GLY A 220 -13.32 -23.62 33.73
C GLY A 220 -13.06 -22.41 32.85
N LYS A 221 -13.01 -22.60 31.48
CA LYS A 221 -12.86 -21.54 30.49
C LYS A 221 -14.03 -21.56 29.52
N PRO A 222 -14.48 -20.41 29.01
CA PRO A 222 -15.50 -20.35 27.97
C PRO A 222 -14.99 -21.04 26.69
N VAL A 223 -15.89 -21.76 26.02
CA VAL A 223 -15.60 -22.34 24.71
C VAL A 223 -15.83 -21.28 23.65
N ALA A 224 -14.84 -21.07 22.77
CA ALA A 224 -14.96 -20.12 21.67
C ALA A 224 -15.94 -20.60 20.60
N ASP A 225 -16.85 -19.73 20.17
CA ASP A 225 -17.66 -19.95 18.99
C ASP A 225 -16.89 -19.52 17.73
N THR A 226 -16.54 -20.50 16.90
CA THR A 226 -15.78 -20.24 15.67
C THR A 226 -16.57 -19.44 14.63
N ALA A 227 -17.90 -19.44 14.71
CA ALA A 227 -18.75 -18.65 13.82
C ALA A 227 -18.78 -17.15 14.18
N LEU A 228 -18.52 -16.84 15.45
CA LEU A 228 -18.48 -15.47 15.98
C LEU A 228 -17.03 -14.92 16.10
N ARG A 229 -16.04 -15.72 15.70
CA ARG A 229 -14.64 -15.29 15.70
C ARG A 229 -14.43 -14.18 14.71
N ASP A 230 -13.75 -13.11 15.15
CA ASP A 230 -13.38 -11.97 14.33
C ASP A 230 -11.90 -11.62 14.52
N THR A 231 -11.41 -10.68 13.72
CA THR A 231 -10.03 -10.19 13.83
C THR A 231 -9.99 -8.69 13.72
N GLU A 232 -9.13 -8.06 14.56
CA GLU A 232 -8.88 -6.62 14.54
C GLU A 232 -7.41 -6.32 14.26
N ASN A 233 -7.16 -5.24 13.53
CA ASN A 233 -5.83 -4.74 13.26
C ASN A 233 -5.53 -3.55 14.16
N VAL A 234 -4.81 -3.78 15.25
CA VAL A 234 -4.40 -2.75 16.20
C VAL A 234 -3.08 -2.14 15.77
N PRO A 235 -2.98 -0.83 15.49
CA PRO A 235 -1.73 -0.18 15.15
C PRO A 235 -0.63 -0.50 16.17
N LEU A 236 0.62 -0.71 15.74
CA LEU A 236 1.74 -1.02 16.65
C LEU A 236 1.99 0.09 17.68
N VAL A 237 1.64 1.33 17.34
CA VAL A 237 1.75 2.50 18.23
C VAL A 237 0.70 2.54 19.33
N GLN A 238 -0.26 1.59 19.34
CA GLN A 238 -1.33 1.51 20.33
C GLN A 238 -1.20 0.25 21.18
N ASP A 239 -1.54 0.38 22.46
CA ASP A 239 -1.62 -0.75 23.38
C ASP A 239 -2.85 -1.62 23.05
N ILE A 240 -2.61 -2.94 22.90
CA ILE A 240 -3.65 -3.89 22.48
C ILE A 240 -4.80 -3.95 23.47
N ASP A 241 -4.51 -4.01 24.77
CA ASP A 241 -5.54 -4.18 25.80
C ASP A 241 -6.37 -2.89 25.93
N THR A 242 -5.76 -1.72 25.78
CA THR A 242 -6.44 -0.41 25.73
C THR A 242 -7.34 -0.30 24.49
N TYR A 243 -6.82 -0.64 23.32
CA TYR A 243 -7.62 -0.66 22.08
C TYR A 243 -8.84 -1.58 22.22
N PHE A 244 -8.62 -2.80 22.69
CA PHE A 244 -9.68 -3.79 22.85
C PHE A 244 -10.78 -3.31 23.79
N ALA A 245 -10.41 -2.66 24.91
CA ALA A 245 -11.36 -2.11 25.86
C ALA A 245 -12.23 -0.98 25.28
N HIS A 246 -11.67 -0.15 24.39
CA HIS A 246 -12.36 1.01 23.82
C HIS A 246 -13.12 0.71 22.53
N GLU A 247 -12.58 -0.15 21.69
CA GLU A 247 -13.10 -0.37 20.32
C GLU A 247 -13.89 -1.68 20.19
N VAL A 248 -13.64 -2.70 21.03
CA VAL A 248 -14.27 -4.01 20.90
C VAL A 248 -15.30 -4.27 21.99
N LEU A 249 -14.94 -4.10 23.26
CA LEU A 249 -15.82 -4.43 24.38
C LEU A 249 -17.15 -3.68 24.41
N PRO A 250 -17.29 -2.41 23.95
CA PRO A 250 -18.59 -1.73 23.87
C PRO A 250 -19.60 -2.44 22.97
N TYR A 251 -19.12 -3.14 21.94
CA TYR A 251 -19.96 -3.85 20.97
C TYR A 251 -20.05 -5.36 21.25
N ALA A 252 -19.05 -5.93 21.90
CA ALA A 252 -18.96 -7.34 22.25
C ALA A 252 -18.45 -7.52 23.68
N PRO A 253 -19.27 -7.26 24.72
CA PRO A 253 -18.82 -7.24 26.11
C PRO A 253 -18.40 -8.62 26.65
N ASP A 254 -18.76 -9.70 25.97
CA ASP A 254 -18.39 -11.07 26.27
C ASP A 254 -17.15 -11.58 25.51
N ALA A 255 -16.52 -10.71 24.70
CA ALA A 255 -15.36 -11.07 23.90
C ALA A 255 -14.06 -11.12 24.70
N TRP A 256 -13.09 -11.89 24.21
CA TRP A 256 -11.71 -11.88 24.70
C TRP A 256 -10.70 -12.03 23.58
N ILE A 257 -9.45 -11.65 23.85
CA ILE A 257 -8.35 -11.81 22.88
C ILE A 257 -7.69 -13.18 23.06
N ASP A 258 -7.52 -13.92 21.98
CA ASP A 258 -6.59 -15.05 21.96
C ASP A 258 -5.16 -14.57 21.65
N LYS A 259 -4.44 -14.19 22.69
CA LYS A 259 -3.06 -13.65 22.56
C LYS A 259 -2.09 -14.61 21.84
N SER A 260 -2.38 -15.93 21.86
CA SER A 260 -1.53 -16.93 21.19
C SER A 260 -1.62 -16.87 19.65
N LYS A 261 -2.66 -16.24 19.13
CA LYS A 261 -2.91 -16.08 17.70
C LYS A 261 -2.57 -14.70 17.16
N THR A 262 -2.11 -13.78 18.00
CA THR A 262 -1.69 -12.44 17.60
C THR A 262 -0.51 -12.53 16.64
N LYS A 263 -0.58 -11.80 15.52
CA LYS A 263 0.47 -11.73 14.50
C LYS A 263 0.77 -10.27 14.16
N VAL A 264 2.04 -9.98 13.97
CA VAL A 264 2.46 -8.68 13.45
C VAL A 264 2.31 -8.66 11.93
N GLY A 265 1.77 -7.57 11.41
CA GLY A 265 1.64 -7.30 9.99
C GLY A 265 2.11 -5.89 9.65
N TYR A 266 2.46 -5.68 8.38
CA TYR A 266 2.83 -4.37 7.85
C TYR A 266 2.12 -4.12 6.52
N GLU A 267 1.57 -2.93 6.36
CA GLU A 267 0.98 -2.45 5.11
C GLU A 267 1.21 -0.94 4.93
N ILE A 268 1.25 -0.48 3.68
CA ILE A 268 1.48 0.94 3.35
C ILE A 268 0.29 1.43 2.53
N PRO A 269 -0.80 1.85 3.17
CA PRO A 269 -2.03 2.22 2.50
C PRO A 269 -1.95 3.64 1.90
N MET A 270 -1.22 3.80 0.80
CA MET A 270 -1.02 5.10 0.12
C MET A 270 -2.33 5.87 -0.06
N THR A 271 -3.36 5.24 -0.58
CA THR A 271 -4.66 5.88 -0.84
C THR A 271 -5.29 6.45 0.43
N ARG A 272 -5.18 5.74 1.56
CA ARG A 272 -5.73 6.18 2.85
C ARG A 272 -5.06 7.46 3.34
N TYR A 273 -3.76 7.61 3.14
CA TYR A 273 -3.00 8.76 3.63
C TYR A 273 -3.21 10.03 2.82
N PHE A 274 -3.54 9.91 1.52
CA PHE A 274 -3.78 11.04 0.63
C PHE A 274 -5.27 11.24 0.29
N TYR A 275 -6.15 10.43 0.89
CA TYR A 275 -7.57 10.58 0.68
C TYR A 275 -8.09 11.84 1.38
N GLU A 276 -8.63 12.77 0.60
CA GLU A 276 -9.40 13.91 1.09
C GLU A 276 -10.88 13.60 0.91
N TYR A 277 -11.63 13.54 2.02
CA TYR A 277 -13.07 13.32 1.95
C TYR A 277 -13.74 14.51 1.25
N GLN A 278 -14.34 14.25 0.11
CA GLN A 278 -15.23 15.20 -0.54
C GLN A 278 -16.67 14.82 -0.16
N PRO A 279 -17.39 15.70 0.55
CA PRO A 279 -18.78 15.42 0.84
C PRO A 279 -19.55 15.28 -0.48
N PRO A 280 -20.49 14.31 -0.57
CA PRO A 280 -21.33 14.18 -1.75
C PRO A 280 -22.11 15.46 -1.98
N GLU A 281 -22.33 15.80 -3.24
CA GLU A 281 -23.16 16.93 -3.65
C GLU A 281 -24.54 16.81 -2.99
N PRO A 282 -25.10 17.89 -2.41
CA PRO A 282 -26.44 17.86 -1.83
C PRO A 282 -27.46 17.32 -2.83
N VAL A 283 -28.39 16.50 -2.34
CA VAL A 283 -29.40 15.88 -3.20
C VAL A 283 -30.24 16.94 -3.91
N ASP A 284 -30.55 18.06 -3.24
CA ASP A 284 -31.32 19.16 -3.78
C ASP A 284 -30.64 19.79 -5.01
N ASP A 285 -29.32 19.99 -4.97
CA ASP A 285 -28.55 20.53 -6.10
C ASP A 285 -28.58 19.57 -7.31
N ILE A 286 -28.49 18.25 -7.03
CA ILE A 286 -28.64 17.23 -8.06
C ILE A 286 -30.03 17.25 -8.70
N VAL A 287 -31.06 17.36 -7.89
CA VAL A 287 -32.45 17.42 -8.36
C VAL A 287 -32.70 18.67 -9.21
N GLU A 288 -32.22 19.85 -8.78
CA GLU A 288 -32.32 21.08 -9.57
C GLU A 288 -31.60 20.93 -10.95
N ARG A 289 -30.43 20.33 -10.95
CA ARG A 289 -29.67 20.08 -12.19
C ARG A 289 -30.39 19.12 -13.13
N ILE A 290 -30.99 18.06 -12.60
CA ILE A 290 -31.82 17.13 -13.38
C ILE A 290 -33.03 17.86 -13.99
N GLN A 291 -33.77 18.62 -13.18
CA GLN A 291 -34.95 19.38 -13.65
C GLN A 291 -34.59 20.41 -14.71
N LYS A 292 -33.43 21.05 -14.59
CA LYS A 292 -32.95 21.99 -15.60
C LYS A 292 -32.65 21.26 -16.93
N LEU A 293 -31.96 20.13 -16.88
CA LEU A 293 -31.67 19.32 -18.06
C LEU A 293 -32.89 18.76 -18.72
N GLU A 294 -33.93 18.34 -17.95
CA GLU A 294 -35.22 17.90 -18.48
C GLU A 294 -35.92 19.02 -19.28
N ARG A 295 -35.91 20.25 -18.75
CA ARG A 295 -36.50 21.42 -19.46
C ARG A 295 -35.72 21.71 -20.76
N GLU A 296 -34.40 21.73 -20.72
CA GLU A 296 -33.55 21.93 -21.90
C GLU A 296 -33.78 20.87 -22.98
N ILE A 297 -33.97 19.62 -22.60
CA ILE A 297 -34.29 18.51 -23.50
C ILE A 297 -35.72 18.73 -24.09
N ALA A 298 -36.69 19.05 -23.27
CA ALA A 298 -38.08 19.30 -23.73
C ALA A 298 -38.14 20.48 -24.72
N ASP A 299 -37.41 21.58 -24.43
CA ASP A 299 -37.36 22.75 -25.31
C ASP A 299 -36.65 22.42 -26.63
N SER A 300 -35.59 21.63 -26.58
CA SER A 300 -34.85 21.19 -27.76
C SER A 300 -35.72 20.29 -28.65
N LEU A 301 -36.45 19.35 -28.05
CA LEU A 301 -37.38 18.49 -28.77
C LEU A 301 -38.54 19.31 -29.41
N ASN A 302 -39.14 20.25 -28.67
CA ASN A 302 -40.18 21.14 -29.19
C ASN A 302 -39.65 21.97 -30.38
N THR A 303 -38.42 22.44 -30.31
CA THR A 303 -37.80 23.21 -31.39
C THR A 303 -37.56 22.35 -32.64
N LEU A 304 -37.25 21.07 -32.46
CA LEU A 304 -37.05 20.12 -33.57
C LEU A 304 -38.36 19.75 -34.23
N PHE A 305 -39.41 19.47 -33.44
CA PHE A 305 -40.71 19.02 -33.97
C PHE A 305 -41.60 20.15 -34.47
N HIS A 306 -41.35 21.43 -34.10
CA HIS A 306 -42.13 22.58 -34.55
C HIS A 306 -41.45 23.41 -35.64
N LYS A 307 -40.32 22.94 -36.20
CA LYS A 307 -39.65 23.54 -37.40
C LYS A 307 -40.18 23.04 -38.72
N GLU A 308 -41.19 22.18 -38.75
CA GLU A 308 -41.90 21.74 -39.94
C GLU A 308 -43.35 22.26 -39.91
N GLY A 309 -43.50 23.58 -40.11
CA GLY A 309 -44.75 24.23 -40.32
C GLY A 309 -44.59 25.52 -41.12
#